data_5153a94671976fe55990820556b7fc1e
#
_entry.id   5153a94671976fe55990820556b7fc1e
#
_cell.length_a   1.000
_cell.length_b   1.000
_cell.length_c   1.000
_cell.angle_alpha   90.00
_cell.angle_beta   90.00
_cell.angle_gamma   90.00
#
_symmetry.space_group_name_H-M   'P 1'
#
loop_
_entity.id
_entity.type
_entity.pdbx_description
1 polymer ?
#
loop_
_entity_poly.entity_id
_entity_poly.type
_entity_poly.pdbx_seq_one_letter_code
_entity_poly.pdbx_strand_id
1 'polypeptide(L)'
;ILVGTYGPHFPYITSKEMYLKYYDRVEKPSFYEPEEIPEYLQDFELQSSRMCGEEARWKVTRGARAAYCGLVEIMDSQIGKVKKAFEKYTERHGTEGIFGYCSDHGDTLGERRMFGKQTYYEKSAKIPFLLTGSGVPANKQIQALTSIMDIGPTICELAGTEYTFGEGRSLLPYFAGEEDGERIVVSQFVEKYKGESYASMMLRYKNYKYISYHHYENKDMLFNLKEDPKEGHNCITEK
;
A
#
# COMPACT_ATOMS: atom_id res chain seq x y z
N ILE A 1 11.88 -12.31 -14.46
CA ILE A 1 12.41 -12.72 -13.13
C ILE A 1 11.65 -11.93 -12.07
N LEU A 2 11.09 -12.64 -11.09
CA LEU A 2 10.46 -12.02 -9.92
C LEU A 2 11.39 -12.19 -8.71
N VAL A 3 11.64 -11.08 -8.00
CA VAL A 3 12.43 -11.08 -6.77
C VAL A 3 11.54 -10.60 -5.63
N GLY A 4 11.19 -11.51 -4.72
CA GLY A 4 10.41 -11.19 -3.53
C GLY A 4 11.31 -10.86 -2.34
N THR A 5 10.90 -9.89 -1.53
CA THR A 5 11.59 -9.52 -0.30
C THR A 5 10.62 -9.53 0.86
N TYR A 6 11.07 -9.89 2.05
CA TYR A 6 10.22 -9.89 3.24
C TYR A 6 10.08 -8.48 3.86
N GLY A 7 11.18 -7.73 3.88
CA GLY A 7 11.15 -6.37 4.44
C GLY A 7 10.30 -5.41 3.60
N PRO A 8 9.79 -4.37 4.21
CA PRO A 8 9.89 -3.92 5.61
C PRO A 8 8.79 -4.49 6.56
N HIS A 9 8.18 -5.64 6.21
CA HIS A 9 7.14 -6.30 7.03
C HIS A 9 7.61 -6.52 8.48
N PHE A 10 6.66 -6.52 9.43
CA PHE A 10 7.00 -6.80 10.83
C PHE A 10 7.57 -8.24 11.00
N PRO A 11 8.40 -8.49 12.03
CA PRO A 11 8.80 -7.60 13.11
C PRO A 11 9.73 -6.48 12.62
N TYR A 12 9.48 -5.24 13.12
CA TYR A 12 10.27 -4.06 12.73
C TYR A 12 11.63 -4.08 13.42
N ILE A 13 12.54 -4.90 12.90
CA ILE A 13 13.90 -5.10 13.44
C ILE A 13 14.91 -4.54 12.45
N THR A 14 15.69 -3.55 12.88
CA THR A 14 16.75 -2.95 12.09
C THR A 14 18.03 -2.78 12.92
N SER A 15 19.14 -2.36 12.32
CA SER A 15 20.35 -2.07 13.07
C SER A 15 20.15 -0.87 14.01
N LYS A 16 20.92 -0.84 15.09
CA LYS A 16 20.93 0.29 16.03
C LYS A 16 21.22 1.62 15.31
N GLU A 17 22.12 1.60 14.35
CA GLU A 17 22.47 2.78 13.55
C GLU A 17 21.26 3.31 12.79
N MET A 18 20.57 2.45 12.03
CA MET A 18 19.38 2.82 11.25
C MET A 18 18.23 3.24 12.16
N TYR A 19 18.04 2.56 13.28
CA TYR A 19 17.04 2.96 14.28
C TYR A 19 17.28 4.38 14.79
N LEU A 20 18.50 4.68 15.24
CA LEU A 20 18.84 5.99 15.79
C LEU A 20 18.80 7.09 14.72
N LYS A 21 19.17 6.77 13.47
CA LYS A 21 19.07 7.70 12.34
C LYS A 21 17.67 8.26 12.17
N TYR A 22 16.64 7.48 12.41
CA TYR A 22 15.24 7.86 12.19
C TYR A 22 14.47 8.23 13.44
N TYR A 23 14.93 7.82 14.64
CA TYR A 23 14.15 7.95 15.86
C TYR A 23 13.69 9.38 16.16
N ASP A 24 14.54 10.39 15.94
CA ASP A 24 14.20 11.80 16.16
C ASP A 24 13.59 12.49 14.93
N ARG A 25 13.46 11.76 13.82
CA ARG A 25 12.98 12.30 12.54
C ARG A 25 11.54 11.87 12.20
N VAL A 26 11.07 10.80 12.81
CA VAL A 26 9.71 10.31 12.55
C VAL A 26 8.68 11.15 13.30
N GLU A 27 7.61 11.44 12.57
CA GLU A 27 6.49 12.26 13.06
C GLU A 27 5.42 11.37 13.71
N LYS A 28 4.63 11.96 14.59
CA LYS A 28 3.44 11.34 15.14
C LYS A 28 2.42 11.11 14.03
N PRO A 29 1.66 10.01 14.05
CA PRO A 29 0.55 9.79 13.13
C PRO A 29 -0.44 10.95 13.11
N SER A 30 -1.06 11.21 11.96
CA SER A 30 -2.06 12.29 11.82
C SER A 30 -3.30 12.01 12.67
N PHE A 31 -3.73 10.75 12.71
CA PHE A 31 -4.83 10.26 13.53
C PHE A 31 -4.27 9.23 14.49
N TYR A 32 -4.07 9.63 15.73
CA TYR A 32 -3.48 8.78 16.74
C TYR A 32 -4.52 8.14 17.65
N GLU A 33 -5.67 8.79 17.81
CA GLU A 33 -6.81 8.22 18.51
C GLU A 33 -7.63 7.35 17.55
N PRO A 34 -8.14 6.21 18.00
CA PRO A 34 -8.96 5.36 17.15
C PRO A 34 -10.29 6.05 16.83
N GLU A 35 -10.68 5.94 15.58
CA GLU A 35 -12.05 6.20 15.18
C GLU A 35 -12.91 4.96 15.44
N GLU A 36 -14.20 5.07 15.21
CA GLU A 36 -15.06 3.90 15.22
C GLU A 36 -14.68 2.95 14.09
N ILE A 37 -14.22 1.76 14.47
CA ILE A 37 -13.85 0.68 13.55
C ILE A 37 -14.70 -0.56 13.88
N PRO A 38 -14.89 -1.47 12.92
CA PRO A 38 -15.58 -2.73 13.18
C PRO A 38 -14.96 -3.53 14.32
N GLU A 39 -15.77 -4.24 15.08
CA GLU A 39 -15.36 -4.97 16.28
C GLU A 39 -14.16 -5.89 16.04
N TYR A 40 -14.13 -6.63 14.94
CA TYR A 40 -13.03 -7.53 14.62
C TYR A 40 -11.70 -6.79 14.34
N LEU A 41 -11.75 -5.56 13.86
CA LEU A 41 -10.57 -4.70 13.72
C LEU A 41 -10.17 -4.08 15.06
N GLN A 42 -11.12 -3.85 15.97
CA GLN A 42 -10.82 -3.36 17.31
C GLN A 42 -10.02 -4.38 18.14
N ASP A 43 -10.30 -5.67 17.99
CA ASP A 43 -9.49 -6.71 18.64
C ASP A 43 -8.07 -6.74 18.08
N PHE A 44 -7.87 -6.51 16.80
CA PHE A 44 -6.56 -6.36 16.19
C PHE A 44 -5.83 -5.13 16.72
N GLU A 45 -6.51 -4.01 16.83
CA GLU A 45 -5.98 -2.79 17.44
C GLU A 45 -5.59 -3.00 18.91
N LEU A 46 -6.45 -3.66 19.68
CA LEU A 46 -6.19 -3.95 21.10
C LEU A 46 -4.95 -4.82 21.30
N GLN A 47 -4.68 -5.78 20.42
CA GLN A 47 -3.45 -6.58 20.50
C GLN A 47 -2.22 -5.72 20.23
N SER A 48 -2.26 -4.84 19.25
CA SER A 48 -1.15 -3.95 18.92
C SER A 48 -0.97 -2.81 19.93
N SER A 49 -2.06 -2.32 20.54
CA SER A 49 -2.04 -1.24 21.53
C SER A 49 -1.77 -1.74 22.98
N ARG A 50 -2.13 -2.98 23.30
CA ARG A 50 -1.88 -3.56 24.64
C ARG A 50 -0.42 -3.85 24.96
N MET A 51 0.43 -3.93 23.96
CA MET A 51 1.87 -4.07 24.18
C MET A 51 2.50 -2.82 24.84
N CYS A 52 1.74 -1.71 24.90
CA CYS A 52 2.24 -0.44 25.42
C CYS A 52 1.16 0.18 26.28
N GLY A 53 1.41 0.40 27.56
CA GLY A 53 0.58 1.24 28.39
C GLY A 53 0.36 2.63 27.76
N GLU A 54 -0.70 3.33 28.11
CA GLU A 54 -1.07 4.60 27.48
C GLU A 54 0.06 5.64 27.48
N GLU A 55 0.83 5.71 28.55
CA GLU A 55 1.98 6.64 28.67
C GLU A 55 3.15 6.27 27.73
N ALA A 56 3.32 5.01 27.42
CA ALA A 56 4.40 4.52 26.56
C ALA A 56 4.02 4.45 25.09
N ARG A 57 2.77 4.68 24.75
CA ARG A 57 2.21 4.45 23.41
C ARG A 57 2.96 5.19 22.29
N TRP A 58 3.16 6.49 22.42
CA TRP A 58 3.92 7.24 21.45
C TRP A 58 5.37 6.77 21.35
N LYS A 59 6.02 6.51 22.44
CA LYS A 59 7.41 6.05 22.46
C LYS A 59 7.57 4.75 21.65
N VAL A 60 6.63 3.83 21.79
CA VAL A 60 6.67 2.55 21.07
C VAL A 60 6.33 2.74 19.59
N THR A 61 5.29 3.49 19.28
CA THR A 61 4.94 3.85 17.89
C THR A 61 6.10 4.57 17.20
N ARG A 62 6.75 5.52 17.89
CA ARG A 62 7.94 6.20 17.40
C ARG A 62 9.07 5.23 17.10
N GLY A 63 9.31 4.28 18.01
CA GLY A 63 10.31 3.23 17.82
C GLY A 63 10.01 2.33 16.62
N ALA A 64 8.76 1.89 16.48
CA ALA A 64 8.31 1.08 15.35
C ALA A 64 8.48 1.82 14.01
N ARG A 65 8.04 3.09 13.94
CA ARG A 65 8.22 3.95 12.76
C ARG A 65 9.69 4.17 12.40
N ALA A 66 10.53 4.41 13.39
CA ALA A 66 11.98 4.58 13.19
C ALA A 66 12.62 3.30 12.64
N ALA A 67 12.27 2.15 13.21
CA ALA A 67 12.77 0.86 12.74
C ALA A 67 12.27 0.56 11.31
N TYR A 68 11.01 0.83 11.01
CA TYR A 68 10.44 0.67 9.68
C TYR A 68 11.15 1.55 8.64
N CYS A 69 11.38 2.82 8.94
CA CYS A 69 12.14 3.70 8.05
C CYS A 69 13.56 3.17 7.79
N GLY A 70 14.21 2.63 8.82
CA GLY A 70 15.51 1.98 8.66
C GLY A 70 15.46 0.74 7.75
N LEU A 71 14.40 -0.07 7.88
CA LEU A 71 14.16 -1.21 6.98
C LEU A 71 13.91 -0.77 5.55
N VAL A 72 13.12 0.29 5.34
CA VAL A 72 12.88 0.86 3.99
C VAL A 72 14.17 1.32 3.34
N GLU A 73 15.07 1.99 4.06
CA GLU A 73 16.37 2.41 3.52
C GLU A 73 17.25 1.20 3.13
N ILE A 74 17.26 0.16 3.96
CA ILE A 74 17.95 -1.09 3.64
C ILE A 74 17.36 -1.71 2.37
N MET A 75 16.05 -1.75 2.27
CA MET A 75 15.34 -2.28 1.10
C MET A 75 15.66 -1.49 -0.16
N ASP A 76 15.61 -0.16 -0.10
CA ASP A 76 16.00 0.71 -1.23
C ASP A 76 17.41 0.40 -1.74
N SER A 77 18.35 0.23 -0.82
CA SER A 77 19.72 -0.18 -1.15
C SER A 77 19.77 -1.55 -1.85
N GLN A 78 18.95 -2.54 -1.41
CA GLN A 78 18.91 -3.85 -2.04
C GLN A 78 18.28 -3.78 -3.44
N ILE A 79 17.17 -3.06 -3.59
CA ILE A 79 16.52 -2.81 -4.88
C ILE A 79 17.50 -2.17 -5.86
N GLY A 80 18.27 -1.17 -5.40
CA GLY A 80 19.31 -0.54 -6.21
C GLY A 80 20.38 -1.51 -6.68
N LYS A 81 20.77 -2.50 -5.86
CA LYS A 81 21.73 -3.56 -6.28
C LYS A 81 21.12 -4.48 -7.33
N VAL A 82 19.87 -4.89 -7.15
CA VAL A 82 19.15 -5.74 -8.12
C VAL A 82 19.00 -5.01 -9.45
N LYS A 83 18.59 -3.73 -9.42
CA LYS A 83 18.48 -2.89 -10.62
C LYS A 83 19.81 -2.77 -11.36
N LYS A 84 20.90 -2.49 -10.67
CA LYS A 84 22.25 -2.43 -11.28
C LYS A 84 22.68 -3.78 -11.89
N ALA A 85 22.34 -4.89 -11.26
CA ALA A 85 22.63 -6.21 -11.81
C ALA A 85 21.83 -6.49 -13.08
N PHE A 86 20.55 -6.09 -13.09
CA PHE A 86 19.67 -6.16 -14.26
C PHE A 86 20.20 -5.32 -15.42
N GLU A 87 20.58 -4.06 -15.18
CA GLU A 87 21.12 -3.15 -16.19
C GLU A 87 22.41 -3.72 -16.81
N LYS A 88 23.33 -4.24 -16.00
CA LYS A 88 24.54 -4.91 -16.48
C LYS A 88 24.23 -6.15 -17.31
N TYR A 89 23.20 -6.90 -16.93
CA TYR A 89 22.78 -8.09 -17.69
C TYR A 89 22.27 -7.70 -19.07
N THR A 90 21.34 -6.73 -19.15
CA THR A 90 20.78 -6.28 -20.43
C THR A 90 21.84 -5.68 -21.35
N GLU A 91 22.72 -4.84 -20.81
CA GLU A 91 23.86 -4.28 -21.55
C GLU A 91 24.78 -5.36 -22.12
N ARG A 92 25.19 -6.33 -21.28
CA ARG A 92 26.09 -7.43 -21.71
C ARG A 92 25.50 -8.30 -22.82
N HIS A 93 24.19 -8.48 -22.84
CA HIS A 93 23.53 -9.34 -23.81
C HIS A 93 22.92 -8.58 -24.99
N GLY A 94 23.05 -7.26 -25.02
CA GLY A 94 22.44 -6.41 -26.04
C GLY A 94 20.92 -6.56 -26.10
N THR A 95 20.28 -6.77 -24.94
CA THR A 95 18.81 -6.95 -24.85
C THR A 95 18.17 -5.75 -24.19
N GLU A 96 16.93 -5.46 -24.60
CA GLU A 96 16.08 -4.52 -23.92
C GLU A 96 15.41 -5.16 -22.69
N GLY A 97 15.02 -4.34 -21.74
CA GLY A 97 14.34 -4.85 -20.57
C GLY A 97 13.62 -3.77 -19.78
N ILE A 98 12.67 -4.20 -18.97
CA ILE A 98 11.90 -3.34 -18.08
C ILE A 98 12.13 -3.82 -16.65
N PHE A 99 12.46 -2.88 -15.79
CA PHE A 99 12.59 -3.10 -14.35
C PHE A 99 11.40 -2.46 -13.64
N GLY A 100 10.73 -3.23 -12.78
CA GLY A 100 9.60 -2.76 -12.00
C GLY A 100 9.78 -2.99 -10.50
N TYR A 101 9.19 -2.13 -9.71
CA TYR A 101 9.08 -2.27 -8.26
C TYR A 101 7.65 -1.99 -7.82
N CYS A 102 7.10 -2.85 -6.98
CA CYS A 102 5.83 -2.65 -6.31
C CYS A 102 5.85 -3.28 -4.91
N SER A 103 4.89 -2.91 -4.08
CA SER A 103 4.54 -3.61 -2.85
C SER A 103 3.19 -4.29 -3.00
N ASP A 104 2.91 -5.31 -2.20
CA ASP A 104 1.61 -5.98 -2.13
C ASP A 104 0.59 -5.19 -1.29
N HIS A 105 1.04 -4.53 -0.23
CA HIS A 105 0.25 -3.65 0.64
C HIS A 105 1.17 -2.64 1.33
N GLY A 106 0.57 -1.66 2.02
CA GLY A 106 1.26 -0.74 2.90
C GLY A 106 1.31 -1.23 4.35
N ASP A 107 1.57 -0.31 5.26
CA ASP A 107 1.53 -0.53 6.72
C ASP A 107 0.99 0.72 7.42
N THR A 108 0.11 0.55 8.38
CA THR A 108 -0.54 1.65 9.11
C THR A 108 0.42 2.35 10.08
N LEU A 109 1.42 1.65 10.61
CA LEU A 109 2.49 2.21 11.45
C LEU A 109 2.01 3.14 12.57
N GLY A 110 0.97 2.72 13.28
CA GLY A 110 0.38 3.45 14.40
C GLY A 110 -0.65 4.51 13.99
N GLU A 111 -0.95 4.69 12.70
CA GLU A 111 -2.07 5.49 12.26
C GLU A 111 -3.37 4.88 12.80
N ARG A 112 -4.24 5.68 13.41
CA ARG A 112 -5.43 5.20 14.15
C ARG A 112 -5.12 4.08 15.15
N ARG A 113 -3.92 4.09 15.74
CA ARG A 113 -3.38 3.07 16.66
C ARG A 113 -3.23 1.67 16.05
N MET A 114 -3.34 1.54 14.74
CA MET A 114 -3.21 0.26 14.04
C MET A 114 -1.78 0.05 13.53
N PHE A 115 -1.36 -1.20 13.48
CA PHE A 115 -0.14 -1.64 12.84
C PHE A 115 -0.43 -2.72 11.79
N GLY A 116 0.42 -2.80 10.77
CA GLY A 116 0.26 -3.75 9.69
C GLY A 116 -0.80 -3.27 8.67
N LYS A 117 -1.63 -4.19 8.24
CA LYS A 117 -2.59 -4.08 7.13
C LYS A 117 -3.98 -4.52 7.59
N GLN A 118 -4.83 -4.98 6.67
CA GLN A 118 -6.22 -5.43 6.89
C GLN A 118 -7.21 -4.29 7.04
N THR A 119 -6.85 -3.10 6.56
CA THR A 119 -7.73 -1.95 6.44
C THR A 119 -7.68 -1.39 5.04
N TYR A 120 -8.65 -0.55 4.68
CA TYR A 120 -8.69 0.11 3.38
C TYR A 120 -8.19 1.56 3.39
N TYR A 121 -7.70 2.05 4.53
CA TYR A 121 -7.07 3.36 4.58
C TYR A 121 -5.84 3.42 3.67
N GLU A 122 -5.56 4.60 3.10
CA GLU A 122 -4.46 4.79 2.13
C GLU A 122 -3.10 4.27 2.66
N LYS A 123 -2.87 4.32 3.97
CA LYS A 123 -1.63 3.79 4.56
C LYS A 123 -1.45 2.29 4.37
N SER A 124 -2.54 1.55 4.27
CA SER A 124 -2.54 0.11 4.02
C SER A 124 -2.78 -0.24 2.54
N ALA A 125 -3.72 0.45 1.88
CA ALA A 125 -4.20 0.08 0.56
C ALA A 125 -3.42 0.71 -0.60
N LYS A 126 -2.84 1.90 -0.41
CA LYS A 126 -2.04 2.55 -1.44
C LYS A 126 -0.62 2.03 -1.43
N ILE A 127 -0.18 1.49 -2.55
CA ILE A 127 1.15 0.91 -2.73
C ILE A 127 1.97 1.71 -3.73
N PRO A 128 3.31 1.70 -3.62
CA PRO A 128 4.18 2.21 -4.66
C PRO A 128 4.14 1.28 -5.89
N PHE A 129 4.18 1.88 -7.08
CA PHE A 129 4.42 1.16 -8.33
C PHE A 129 5.31 2.02 -9.22
N LEU A 130 6.45 1.48 -9.62
CA LEU A 130 7.48 2.15 -10.40
C LEU A 130 7.90 1.25 -11.55
N LEU A 131 8.03 1.82 -12.74
CA LEU A 131 8.58 1.14 -13.91
C LEU A 131 9.68 1.98 -14.54
N THR A 132 10.68 1.33 -15.09
CA THR A 132 11.74 1.95 -15.88
C THR A 132 12.27 0.96 -16.91
N GLY A 133 12.72 1.44 -18.06
CA GLY A 133 13.29 0.60 -19.10
C GLY A 133 12.75 0.92 -20.48
N SER A 134 12.93 -0.01 -21.41
CA SER A 134 12.53 0.17 -22.79
C SER A 134 11.03 0.35 -22.94
N GLY A 135 10.59 1.36 -23.69
CA GLY A 135 9.18 1.67 -23.92
C GLY A 135 8.46 2.32 -22.73
N VAL A 136 9.11 2.48 -21.57
CA VAL A 136 8.53 3.16 -20.40
C VAL A 136 8.86 4.65 -20.45
N PRO A 137 7.85 5.57 -20.44
CA PRO A 137 8.10 7.00 -20.45
C PRO A 137 8.90 7.44 -19.22
N ALA A 138 10.00 8.15 -19.44
CA ALA A 138 10.81 8.67 -18.35
C ALA A 138 10.12 9.87 -17.66
N ASN A 139 10.29 9.99 -16.34
CA ASN A 139 9.82 11.11 -15.52
C ASN A 139 8.30 11.39 -15.67
N LYS A 140 7.52 10.36 -16.01
CA LYS A 140 6.06 10.47 -16.10
C LYS A 140 5.42 9.96 -14.81
N GLN A 141 4.53 10.77 -14.26
CA GLN A 141 3.65 10.37 -13.16
C GLN A 141 2.24 10.16 -13.71
N ILE A 142 1.68 8.97 -13.51
CA ILE A 142 0.35 8.59 -13.95
C ILE A 142 -0.60 8.73 -12.76
N GLN A 143 -1.66 9.52 -12.93
CA GLN A 143 -2.65 9.79 -11.88
C GLN A 143 -3.89 8.89 -11.98
N ALA A 144 -3.96 8.04 -12.99
CA ALA A 144 -5.08 7.11 -13.17
C ALA A 144 -5.20 6.14 -11.98
N LEU A 145 -6.43 5.74 -11.68
CA LEU A 145 -6.68 4.67 -10.72
C LEU A 145 -6.14 3.34 -11.28
N THR A 146 -5.28 2.70 -10.52
CA THR A 146 -4.65 1.43 -10.88
C THR A 146 -4.77 0.42 -9.74
N SER A 147 -4.63 -0.85 -10.07
CA SER A 147 -4.65 -1.96 -9.12
C SER A 147 -3.39 -2.80 -9.29
N ILE A 148 -2.99 -3.50 -8.24
CA ILE A 148 -1.93 -4.52 -8.32
C ILE A 148 -2.27 -5.61 -9.37
N MET A 149 -3.54 -5.85 -9.62
CA MET A 149 -4.02 -6.78 -10.65
C MET A 149 -3.61 -6.38 -12.06
N ASP A 150 -3.27 -5.11 -12.30
CA ASP A 150 -2.88 -4.59 -13.60
C ASP A 150 -1.44 -4.96 -13.99
N ILE A 151 -0.64 -5.38 -13.04
CA ILE A 151 0.76 -5.76 -13.27
C ILE A 151 0.85 -6.95 -14.22
N GLY A 152 0.01 -7.97 -14.01
CA GLY A 152 -0.02 -9.17 -14.85
C GLY A 152 -0.27 -8.86 -16.33
N PRO A 153 -1.42 -8.26 -16.70
CA PRO A 153 -1.72 -7.92 -18.08
C PRO A 153 -0.70 -6.94 -18.68
N THR A 154 -0.17 -6.00 -17.89
CA THR A 154 0.89 -5.08 -18.35
C THR A 154 2.15 -5.83 -18.76
N ILE A 155 2.62 -6.78 -17.93
CA ILE A 155 3.79 -7.60 -18.23
C ILE A 155 3.55 -8.49 -19.46
N CYS A 156 2.36 -9.10 -19.58
CA CYS A 156 2.01 -9.94 -20.71
C CYS A 156 2.02 -9.14 -22.02
N GLU A 157 1.42 -7.96 -22.03
CA GLU A 157 1.39 -7.10 -23.21
C GLU A 157 2.80 -6.63 -23.61
N LEU A 158 3.62 -6.24 -22.65
CA LEU A 158 5.04 -5.89 -22.88
C LEU A 158 5.85 -7.08 -23.43
N ALA A 159 5.49 -8.29 -23.05
CA ALA A 159 6.14 -9.51 -23.54
C ALA A 159 5.55 -10.00 -24.87
N GLY A 160 4.54 -9.34 -25.45
CA GLY A 160 3.86 -9.75 -26.68
C GLY A 160 3.03 -11.04 -26.50
N THR A 161 2.53 -11.31 -25.30
CA THR A 161 1.69 -12.48 -25.01
C THR A 161 0.33 -12.05 -24.45
N GLU A 162 -0.67 -12.92 -24.61
CA GLU A 162 -2.02 -12.66 -24.10
C GLU A 162 -2.10 -12.90 -22.59
N TYR A 163 -2.87 -12.08 -21.91
CA TYR A 163 -3.25 -12.25 -20.52
C TYR A 163 -4.65 -12.84 -20.42
N THR A 164 -4.76 -14.04 -19.82
CA THR A 164 -6.01 -14.80 -19.77
C THR A 164 -6.57 -14.96 -18.35
N PHE A 165 -6.00 -14.29 -17.35
CA PHE A 165 -6.35 -14.48 -15.95
C PHE A 165 -6.81 -13.17 -15.30
N GLY A 166 -7.98 -13.20 -14.62
CA GLY A 166 -8.45 -12.11 -13.78
C GLY A 166 -8.95 -10.87 -14.53
N GLU A 167 -9.21 -9.82 -13.78
CA GLU A 167 -9.89 -8.59 -14.24
C GLU A 167 -8.93 -7.39 -14.35
N GLY A 168 -7.63 -7.60 -14.19
CA GLY A 168 -6.62 -6.54 -14.36
C GLY A 168 -6.61 -6.01 -15.79
N ARG A 169 -6.17 -4.77 -15.95
CA ARG A 169 -6.05 -4.10 -17.24
C ARG A 169 -4.60 -3.68 -17.47
N SER A 170 -4.13 -3.75 -18.70
CA SER A 170 -2.79 -3.24 -19.02
C SER A 170 -2.69 -1.74 -18.74
N LEU A 171 -1.53 -1.33 -18.25
CA LEU A 171 -1.19 0.07 -17.99
C LEU A 171 -0.53 0.77 -19.18
N LEU A 172 -0.26 0.07 -20.29
CA LEU A 172 0.37 0.65 -21.48
C LEU A 172 -0.41 1.84 -22.08
N PRO A 173 -1.75 1.81 -22.16
CA PRO A 173 -2.51 2.97 -22.63
C PRO A 173 -2.19 4.26 -21.87
N TYR A 174 -1.97 4.17 -20.55
CA TYR A 174 -1.59 5.32 -19.75
C TYR A 174 -0.17 5.84 -20.07
N PHE A 175 0.71 4.98 -20.59
CA PHE A 175 2.03 5.44 -21.07
C PHE A 175 1.89 6.36 -22.28
N ALA A 176 0.93 6.06 -23.14
CA ALA A 176 0.58 6.91 -24.28
C ALA A 176 -0.18 8.20 -23.89
N GLY A 177 -0.68 8.29 -22.66
CA GLY A 177 -1.40 9.45 -22.16
C GLY A 177 -2.92 9.30 -22.18
N GLU A 178 -3.41 8.09 -22.40
CA GLU A 178 -4.84 7.82 -22.27
C GLU A 178 -5.29 8.02 -20.81
N GLU A 179 -6.54 8.42 -20.63
CA GLU A 179 -7.18 8.59 -19.34
C GLU A 179 -8.44 7.72 -19.27
N ASP A 180 -8.59 6.99 -18.17
CA ASP A 180 -9.82 6.24 -17.87
C ASP A 180 -10.46 6.83 -16.60
N GLY A 181 -11.17 7.96 -16.80
CA GLY A 181 -11.83 8.69 -15.71
C GLY A 181 -13.05 7.96 -15.12
N GLU A 182 -13.51 6.90 -15.77
CA GLU A 182 -14.68 6.12 -15.33
C GLU A 182 -14.28 4.78 -14.71
N ARG A 183 -12.98 4.53 -14.54
CA ARG A 183 -12.50 3.30 -13.92
C ARG A 183 -12.88 3.21 -12.44
N ILE A 184 -13.42 2.04 -12.06
CA ILE A 184 -13.61 1.65 -10.67
C ILE A 184 -12.54 0.62 -10.32
N VAL A 185 -11.87 0.81 -9.19
CA VAL A 185 -10.95 -0.17 -8.61
C VAL A 185 -11.57 -0.73 -7.34
N VAL A 186 -11.56 -2.05 -7.24
CA VAL A 186 -12.17 -2.79 -6.13
C VAL A 186 -11.08 -3.54 -5.36
N SER A 187 -11.18 -3.54 -4.04
CA SER A 187 -10.43 -4.43 -3.17
C SER A 187 -11.40 -5.09 -2.21
N GLN A 188 -11.25 -6.39 -2.00
CA GLN A 188 -12.13 -7.18 -1.14
C GLN A 188 -11.29 -7.95 -0.13
N PHE A 189 -11.85 -8.12 1.06
CA PHE A 189 -11.23 -8.88 2.12
C PHE A 189 -12.28 -9.69 2.88
N VAL A 190 -11.97 -10.93 3.16
CA VAL A 190 -12.81 -11.79 3.99
C VAL A 190 -11.97 -12.32 5.14
N GLU A 191 -12.35 -12.00 6.34
CA GLU A 191 -11.69 -12.45 7.57
C GLU A 191 -12.61 -13.42 8.33
N LYS A 192 -12.01 -14.38 9.02
CA LYS A 192 -12.72 -15.24 9.97
C LYS A 192 -12.44 -14.77 11.39
N TYR A 193 -13.51 -14.42 12.09
CA TYR A 193 -13.45 -13.96 13.47
C TYR A 193 -14.53 -14.65 14.30
N LYS A 194 -14.17 -15.23 15.42
CA LYS A 194 -15.10 -15.98 16.32
C LYS A 194 -15.97 -17.02 15.59
N GLY A 195 -15.42 -17.63 14.51
CA GLY A 195 -16.10 -18.68 13.72
C GLY A 195 -17.01 -18.16 12.60
N GLU A 196 -17.20 -16.86 12.50
CA GLU A 196 -17.98 -16.21 11.42
C GLU A 196 -17.07 -15.59 10.36
N SER A 197 -17.61 -15.39 9.16
CA SER A 197 -16.90 -14.75 8.05
C SER A 197 -17.37 -13.30 7.94
N TYR A 198 -16.42 -12.37 8.02
CA TYR A 198 -16.65 -10.93 7.88
C TYR A 198 -16.11 -10.49 6.53
N ALA A 199 -17.00 -10.09 5.65
CA ALA A 199 -16.65 -9.55 4.35
C ALA A 199 -16.58 -8.03 4.42
N SER A 200 -15.61 -7.47 3.76
CA SER A 200 -15.46 -6.04 3.59
C SER A 200 -14.99 -5.71 2.19
N MET A 201 -15.27 -4.51 1.72
CA MET A 201 -14.96 -4.08 0.37
C MET A 201 -14.60 -2.60 0.34
N MET A 202 -13.66 -2.25 -0.51
CA MET A 202 -13.34 -0.88 -0.88
C MET A 202 -13.61 -0.68 -2.36
N LEU A 203 -14.24 0.44 -2.69
CA LEU A 203 -14.40 0.95 -4.06
C LEU A 203 -13.65 2.28 -4.19
N ARG A 204 -12.85 2.41 -5.25
CA ARG A 204 -12.24 3.68 -5.66
C ARG A 204 -12.84 4.11 -6.98
N TYR A 205 -13.39 5.32 -7.01
CA TYR A 205 -13.92 5.94 -8.21
C TYR A 205 -13.61 7.43 -8.20
N LYS A 206 -12.91 7.91 -9.22
CA LYS A 206 -12.43 9.31 -9.27
C LYS A 206 -11.70 9.67 -7.96
N ASN A 207 -12.16 10.71 -7.27
CA ASN A 207 -11.59 11.16 -6.01
C ASN A 207 -12.21 10.48 -4.78
N TYR A 208 -13.19 9.62 -4.97
CA TYR A 208 -13.92 9.01 -3.86
C TYR A 208 -13.41 7.62 -3.53
N LYS A 209 -13.41 7.32 -2.24
CA LYS A 209 -13.21 5.99 -1.68
C LYS A 209 -14.40 5.64 -0.81
N TYR A 210 -15.09 4.58 -1.19
CA TYR A 210 -16.17 3.99 -0.39
C TYR A 210 -15.68 2.69 0.23
N ILE A 211 -15.97 2.48 1.52
CA ILE A 211 -15.63 1.28 2.26
C ILE A 211 -16.89 0.73 2.91
N SER A 212 -17.17 -0.55 2.69
CA SER A 212 -18.30 -1.24 3.29
C SER A 212 -17.84 -2.43 4.12
N TYR A 213 -18.44 -2.58 5.29
CA TYR A 213 -18.25 -3.70 6.19
C TYR A 213 -19.56 -4.48 6.31
N HIS A 214 -19.69 -5.53 5.54
CA HIS A 214 -20.95 -6.23 5.25
C HIS A 214 -21.77 -6.67 6.49
N HIS A 215 -21.12 -6.99 7.62
CA HIS A 215 -21.79 -7.42 8.84
C HIS A 215 -22.01 -6.30 9.87
N TYR A 216 -21.67 -5.07 9.54
CA TYR A 216 -21.76 -3.94 10.46
C TYR A 216 -22.66 -2.86 9.88
N GLU A 217 -23.89 -2.78 10.38
CA GLU A 217 -24.81 -1.70 10.00
C GLU A 217 -24.23 -0.34 10.37
N ASN A 218 -24.39 0.63 9.47
CA ASN A 218 -23.95 2.02 9.65
C ASN A 218 -22.43 2.22 9.90
N LYS A 219 -21.60 1.27 9.47
CA LYS A 219 -20.13 1.40 9.55
C LYS A 219 -19.50 1.69 8.19
N ASP A 220 -20.29 1.92 7.17
CA ASP A 220 -19.79 2.32 5.86
C ASP A 220 -19.13 3.69 5.92
N MET A 221 -18.08 3.86 5.12
CA MET A 221 -17.32 5.10 5.07
C MET A 221 -17.19 5.59 3.63
N LEU A 222 -17.26 6.90 3.47
CA LEU A 222 -17.01 7.60 2.20
C LEU A 222 -16.01 8.72 2.44
N PHE A 223 -14.94 8.73 1.65
CA PHE A 223 -13.91 9.76 1.71
C PHE A 223 -13.76 10.46 0.35
N ASN A 224 -13.63 11.79 0.36
CA ASN A 224 -13.19 12.57 -0.79
C ASN A 224 -11.67 12.80 -0.69
N LEU A 225 -10.87 11.96 -1.31
CA LEU A 225 -9.42 12.00 -1.18
C LEU A 225 -8.74 13.21 -1.84
N LYS A 226 -9.47 13.98 -2.65
CA LYS A 226 -8.95 15.26 -3.17
C LYS A 226 -8.94 16.32 -2.10
N GLU A 227 -9.97 16.38 -1.28
CA GLU A 227 -10.15 17.38 -0.22
C GLU A 227 -9.59 16.87 1.12
N ASP A 228 -9.72 15.58 1.36
CA ASP A 228 -9.25 14.90 2.56
C ASP A 228 -8.33 13.71 2.22
N PRO A 229 -7.09 13.94 1.79
CA PRO A 229 -6.16 12.88 1.42
C PRO A 229 -5.69 12.03 2.62
N LYS A 230 -6.04 12.43 3.83
CA LYS A 230 -5.71 11.70 5.07
C LYS A 230 -6.87 10.86 5.60
N GLU A 231 -8.04 10.94 4.96
CA GLU A 231 -9.22 10.17 5.35
C GLU A 231 -9.69 10.45 6.79
N GLY A 232 -9.60 11.72 7.22
CA GLY A 232 -9.99 12.14 8.56
C GLY A 232 -11.47 12.40 8.72
N HIS A 233 -12.21 12.52 7.61
CA HIS A 233 -13.60 12.91 7.62
C HIS A 233 -14.47 11.96 6.78
N ASN A 234 -15.32 11.18 7.45
CA ASN A 234 -16.30 10.32 6.80
C ASN A 234 -17.51 11.14 6.33
N CYS A 235 -17.62 11.37 5.02
CA CYS A 235 -18.71 12.17 4.44
C CYS A 235 -19.90 11.31 3.94
N ILE A 236 -20.07 10.08 4.43
CA ILE A 236 -21.14 9.16 3.98
C ILE A 236 -22.55 9.73 4.20
N THR A 237 -22.74 10.53 5.22
CA THR A 237 -24.05 11.14 5.58
C THR A 237 -24.24 12.54 5.03
N GLU A 238 -23.22 13.11 4.40
CA GLU A 238 -23.31 14.43 3.76
C GLU A 238 -23.90 14.27 2.36
N LYS A 239 -25.13 14.73 2.17
CA LYS A 239 -25.83 14.73 0.89
C LYS A 239 -26.09 16.14 0.41
#